data_2f501eae82a6b08b6cdff2b503847f33
#
_entry.id   2f501eae82a6b08b6cdff2b503847f33
#
_cell.length_a   1.000
_cell.length_b   1.000
_cell.length_c   1.000
_cell.angle_alpha   90.00
_cell.angle_beta   90.00
_cell.angle_gamma   90.00
#
_symmetry.space_group_name_H-M   'P 1'
#
loop_
_entity.id
_entity.type
_entity.pdbx_description
1 polymer ?
#
loop_
_entity_poly.entity_id
_entity_poly.type
_entity_poly.pdbx_seq_one_letter_code
_entity_poly.pdbx_strand_id
1 'polypeptide(L)'
;WASPYVLGLLVCFMLNAILVVIFITRISHNLRRRDARLAAVRQRAAEEEHIVRMGLLASGAAHELGTPLATLAVILGDWKRVPALASDATLQEDIAEMEAQVKRCKTIVSGILLSAGETRGELSSQTTVRQFLDTLVQDWRTTRSVDEFVYDNRIEDDSPMVADVTLEQMVFNVLDNARDASPHWVSLQAQRDADALRIVVTDRGPGFAPEVLSHLGTPYQSTKGRPGGGLGLFLSMNVARTLGGSVEARNRPDGGAEVTITLSL
;
A
#
# COMPACT_ATOMS: atom_id res chain seq x y z
N TRP A 1 -17.73 71.03 -26.13
CA TRP A 1 -16.39 70.55 -26.46
C TRP A 1 -15.60 70.42 -25.16
N ALA A 2 -15.26 69.21 -24.74
CA ALA A 2 -14.45 69.02 -23.55
C ALA A 2 -13.06 69.62 -23.78
N SER A 3 -12.60 70.45 -22.87
CA SER A 3 -11.25 71.03 -22.94
C SER A 3 -10.22 69.91 -23.00
N PRO A 4 -9.15 70.00 -23.80
CA PRO A 4 -8.08 68.97 -23.87
C PRO A 4 -7.49 68.65 -22.51
N TYR A 5 -7.55 69.55 -21.56
CA TYR A 5 -7.17 69.35 -20.17
C TYR A 5 -8.05 68.32 -19.44
N VAL A 6 -9.40 68.45 -19.62
CA VAL A 6 -10.37 67.49 -19.01
C VAL A 6 -10.19 66.08 -19.58
N LEU A 7 -9.94 65.98 -20.89
CA LEU A 7 -9.67 64.69 -21.54
C LEU A 7 -8.38 64.03 -21.00
N GLY A 8 -7.31 64.84 -20.81
CA GLY A 8 -6.04 64.37 -20.25
C GLY A 8 -6.20 63.85 -18.79
N LEU A 9 -7.00 64.58 -17.99
CA LEU A 9 -7.28 64.17 -16.60
C LEU A 9 -8.06 62.86 -16.53
N LEU A 10 -9.02 62.68 -17.43
CA LEU A 10 -9.83 61.47 -17.52
C LEU A 10 -9.00 60.23 -17.95
N VAL A 11 -8.11 60.41 -18.91
CA VAL A 11 -7.16 59.38 -19.35
C VAL A 11 -6.22 58.98 -18.22
N CYS A 12 -5.68 59.97 -17.48
CA CYS A 12 -4.80 59.74 -16.34
C CYS A 12 -5.50 58.96 -15.21
N PHE A 13 -6.75 59.31 -14.93
CA PHE A 13 -7.59 58.61 -13.97
C PHE A 13 -7.88 57.17 -14.35
N MET A 14 -8.24 56.95 -15.64
CA MET A 14 -8.47 55.60 -16.18
C MET A 14 -7.22 54.72 -16.10
N LEU A 15 -6.04 55.26 -16.47
CA LEU A 15 -4.78 54.55 -16.37
C LEU A 15 -4.44 54.16 -14.92
N ASN A 16 -4.63 55.08 -13.96
CA ASN A 16 -4.45 54.78 -12.56
C ASN A 16 -5.42 53.70 -12.06
N ALA A 17 -6.69 53.79 -12.42
CA ALA A 17 -7.68 52.77 -12.05
C ALA A 17 -7.31 51.37 -12.57
N ILE A 18 -6.89 51.27 -13.85
CA ILE A 18 -6.45 50.04 -14.46
C ILE A 18 -5.21 49.50 -13.72
N LEU A 19 -4.24 50.34 -13.41
CA LEU A 19 -3.00 49.94 -12.73
C LEU A 19 -3.28 49.42 -11.32
N VAL A 20 -4.19 50.06 -10.59
CA VAL A 20 -4.64 49.62 -9.26
C VAL A 20 -5.35 48.28 -9.34
N VAL A 21 -6.24 48.06 -10.29
CA VAL A 21 -6.93 46.80 -10.49
C VAL A 21 -5.93 45.65 -10.82
N ILE A 22 -4.98 45.90 -11.75
CA ILE A 22 -3.94 44.94 -12.07
C ILE A 22 -3.09 44.61 -10.84
N PHE A 23 -2.70 45.60 -10.05
CA PHE A 23 -1.89 45.44 -8.86
C PHE A 23 -2.61 44.58 -7.80
N ILE A 24 -3.86 44.93 -7.49
CA ILE A 24 -4.69 44.19 -6.53
C ILE A 24 -4.90 42.75 -7.00
N THR A 25 -5.19 42.54 -8.29
CA THR A 25 -5.41 41.23 -8.84
C THR A 25 -4.13 40.36 -8.76
N ARG A 26 -2.96 40.93 -9.07
CA ARG A 26 -1.67 40.23 -8.93
C ARG A 26 -1.34 39.87 -7.49
N ILE A 27 -1.55 40.79 -6.56
CA ILE A 27 -1.33 40.53 -5.12
C ILE A 27 -2.27 39.40 -4.65
N SER A 28 -3.56 39.49 -4.94
CA SER A 28 -4.54 38.47 -4.55
C SER A 28 -4.20 37.11 -5.12
N HIS A 29 -3.74 37.06 -6.37
CA HIS A 29 -3.31 35.82 -7.00
C HIS A 29 -2.05 35.24 -6.35
N ASN A 30 -1.07 36.06 -6.03
CA ASN A 30 0.15 35.63 -5.34
C ASN A 30 -0.15 35.13 -3.91
N LEU A 31 -1.04 35.81 -3.17
CA LEU A 31 -1.46 35.39 -1.84
C LEU A 31 -2.16 34.02 -1.90
N ARG A 32 -3.13 33.84 -2.80
CA ARG A 32 -3.81 32.54 -2.97
C ARG A 32 -2.84 31.41 -3.30
N ARG A 33 -1.84 31.66 -4.14
CA ARG A 33 -0.80 30.67 -4.47
C ARG A 33 0.07 30.33 -3.25
N ARG A 34 0.41 31.31 -2.43
CA ARG A 34 1.17 31.08 -1.18
C ARG A 34 0.34 30.28 -0.18
N ASP A 35 -0.92 30.65 0.01
CA ASP A 35 -1.83 29.96 0.91
C ASP A 35 -2.04 28.49 0.49
N ALA A 36 -2.23 28.24 -0.80
CA ALA A 36 -2.34 26.87 -1.33
C ALA A 36 -1.04 26.05 -1.11
N ARG A 37 0.15 26.66 -1.28
CA ARG A 37 1.43 25.99 -0.99
C ARG A 37 1.60 25.70 0.51
N LEU A 38 1.24 26.67 1.36
CA LEU A 38 1.31 26.47 2.82
C LEU A 38 0.33 25.39 3.28
N ALA A 39 -0.87 25.33 2.71
CA ALA A 39 -1.83 24.26 2.99
C ALA A 39 -1.27 22.89 2.59
N ALA A 40 -0.68 22.77 1.40
CA ALA A 40 -0.08 21.53 0.92
C ALA A 40 1.11 21.08 1.80
N VAL A 41 1.97 22.00 2.23
CA VAL A 41 3.09 21.69 3.14
C VAL A 41 2.59 21.27 4.52
N ARG A 42 1.59 21.96 5.07
CA ARG A 42 1.00 21.60 6.36
C ARG A 42 0.31 20.24 6.32
N GLN A 43 -0.36 19.93 5.22
CA GLN A 43 -0.99 18.63 5.04
C GLN A 43 0.07 17.52 5.01
N ARG A 44 1.15 17.71 4.24
CA ARG A 44 2.26 16.72 4.19
C ARG A 44 2.92 16.55 5.56
N ALA A 45 3.20 17.63 6.27
CA ALA A 45 3.78 17.56 7.61
C ALA A 45 2.87 16.84 8.61
N ALA A 46 1.55 17.04 8.53
CA ALA A 46 0.59 16.32 9.35
C ALA A 46 0.51 14.83 8.99
N GLU A 47 0.60 14.49 7.70
CA GLU A 47 0.68 13.09 7.24
C GLU A 47 1.97 12.40 7.72
N GLU A 48 3.12 13.08 7.61
CA GLU A 48 4.41 12.59 8.12
C GLU A 48 4.39 12.41 9.64
N GLU A 49 3.86 13.38 10.40
CA GLU A 49 3.72 13.28 11.85
C GLU A 49 2.80 12.12 12.25
N HIS A 50 1.72 11.90 11.48
CA HIS A 50 0.80 10.79 11.72
C HIS A 50 1.47 9.44 11.49
N ILE A 51 2.27 9.32 10.42
CA ILE A 51 3.05 8.11 10.10
C ILE A 51 4.07 7.82 11.21
N VAL A 52 4.84 8.84 11.64
CA VAL A 52 5.84 8.69 12.72
C VAL A 52 5.17 8.30 14.05
N ARG A 53 4.04 8.93 14.38
CA ARG A 53 3.30 8.62 15.61
C ARG A 53 2.68 7.22 15.57
N MET A 54 2.13 6.80 14.43
CA MET A 54 1.70 5.42 14.21
C MET A 54 2.87 4.44 14.32
N GLY A 55 4.04 4.81 13.80
CA GLY A 55 5.26 4.03 13.90
C GLY A 55 5.67 3.72 15.32
N LEU A 56 5.82 4.74 16.13
CA LEU A 56 6.18 4.59 17.53
C LEU A 56 5.18 3.76 18.34
N LEU A 57 3.87 3.94 18.09
CA LEU A 57 2.83 3.15 18.74
C LEU A 57 2.83 1.70 18.24
N ALA A 58 3.07 1.50 16.96
CA ALA A 58 3.11 0.17 16.35
C ALA A 58 4.31 -0.63 16.84
N SER A 59 5.49 -0.01 16.98
CA SER A 59 6.70 -0.66 17.49
C SER A 59 6.53 -1.18 18.92
N GLY A 60 6.08 -0.32 19.82
CA GLY A 60 5.79 -0.73 21.18
C GLY A 60 4.72 -1.83 21.25
N ALA A 61 3.62 -1.66 20.54
CA ALA A 61 2.54 -2.63 20.51
C ALA A 61 2.94 -3.97 19.88
N ALA A 62 3.79 -3.97 18.87
CA ALA A 62 4.19 -5.20 18.22
C ALA A 62 5.21 -6.00 19.04
N HIS A 63 6.11 -5.35 19.75
CA HIS A 63 6.98 -6.04 20.69
C HIS A 63 6.16 -6.68 21.82
N GLU A 64 5.19 -5.93 22.36
CA GLU A 64 4.31 -6.39 23.41
C GLU A 64 3.27 -7.44 22.97
N LEU A 65 2.80 -7.39 21.72
CA LEU A 65 1.87 -8.37 21.14
C LEU A 65 2.60 -9.57 20.52
N GLY A 66 3.81 -9.39 20.03
CA GLY A 66 4.60 -10.44 19.40
C GLY A 66 4.89 -11.60 20.37
N THR A 67 5.25 -11.27 21.61
CA THR A 67 5.54 -12.25 22.66
C THR A 67 4.32 -13.13 23.00
N PRO A 68 3.13 -12.60 23.37
CA PRO A 68 1.97 -13.44 23.66
C PRO A 68 1.47 -14.21 22.43
N LEU A 69 1.53 -13.64 21.22
CA LEU A 69 1.16 -14.36 20.01
C LEU A 69 2.12 -15.52 19.70
N ALA A 70 3.42 -15.35 19.94
CA ALA A 70 4.39 -16.45 19.83
C ALA A 70 4.13 -17.54 20.86
N THR A 71 3.84 -17.18 22.09
CA THR A 71 3.48 -18.12 23.16
C THR A 71 2.22 -18.91 22.81
N LEU A 72 1.17 -18.25 22.32
CA LEU A 72 -0.06 -18.92 21.88
C LEU A 72 0.20 -19.88 20.71
N ALA A 73 1.04 -19.49 19.74
CA ALA A 73 1.40 -20.36 18.62
C ALA A 73 2.14 -21.64 19.10
N VAL A 74 3.03 -21.51 20.10
CA VAL A 74 3.73 -22.69 20.68
C VAL A 74 2.75 -23.59 21.42
N ILE A 75 1.87 -23.03 22.26
CA ILE A 75 0.87 -23.82 23.01
C ILE A 75 -0.06 -24.57 22.04
N LEU A 76 -0.56 -23.92 20.98
CA LEU A 76 -1.41 -24.57 19.98
C LEU A 76 -0.67 -25.67 19.22
N GLY A 77 0.61 -25.44 18.88
CA GLY A 77 1.46 -26.45 18.27
C GLY A 77 1.73 -27.65 19.18
N ASP A 78 1.84 -27.45 20.48
CA ASP A 78 1.97 -28.52 21.45
C ASP A 78 0.65 -29.29 21.62
N TRP A 79 -0.48 -28.61 21.68
CA TRP A 79 -1.81 -29.26 21.75
C TRP A 79 -2.09 -30.15 20.56
N LYS A 80 -1.65 -29.77 19.38
CA LYS A 80 -1.78 -30.58 18.16
C LYS A 80 -1.06 -31.93 18.25
N ARG A 81 -0.03 -32.01 19.10
CA ARG A 81 0.79 -33.23 19.31
C ARG A 81 0.27 -34.08 20.46
N VAL A 82 -0.65 -33.60 21.28
CA VAL A 82 -1.20 -34.36 22.41
C VAL A 82 -2.13 -35.46 21.88
N PRO A 83 -1.83 -36.77 22.14
CA PRO A 83 -2.60 -37.87 21.57
C PRO A 83 -4.10 -37.83 21.89
N ALA A 84 -4.47 -37.35 23.08
CA ALA A 84 -5.88 -37.22 23.49
C ALA A 84 -6.65 -36.15 22.66
N LEU A 85 -5.96 -35.08 22.24
CA LEU A 85 -6.55 -34.03 21.40
C LEU A 85 -6.44 -34.40 19.90
N ALA A 86 -5.41 -35.13 19.52
CA ALA A 86 -5.21 -35.57 18.15
C ALA A 86 -6.25 -36.59 17.67
N SER A 87 -6.90 -37.30 18.58
CA SER A 87 -7.93 -38.28 18.28
C SER A 87 -9.32 -37.69 18.05
N ASP A 88 -9.55 -36.43 18.39
CA ASP A 88 -10.83 -35.73 18.20
C ASP A 88 -10.76 -34.79 17.03
N ALA A 89 -11.47 -35.11 15.93
CA ALA A 89 -11.46 -34.32 14.71
C ALA A 89 -11.98 -32.90 14.92
N THR A 90 -12.98 -32.71 15.78
CA THR A 90 -13.56 -31.38 16.06
C THR A 90 -12.56 -30.49 16.78
N LEU A 91 -11.84 -31.05 17.78
CA LEU A 91 -10.80 -30.31 18.49
C LEU A 91 -9.61 -29.98 17.59
N GLN A 92 -9.27 -30.84 16.64
CA GLN A 92 -8.22 -30.54 15.66
C GLN A 92 -8.62 -29.42 14.70
N GLU A 93 -9.88 -29.34 14.27
CA GLU A 93 -10.42 -28.25 13.49
C GLU A 93 -10.39 -26.93 14.28
N ASP A 94 -10.80 -26.93 15.55
CA ASP A 94 -10.75 -25.76 16.44
C ASP A 94 -9.32 -25.26 16.67
N ILE A 95 -8.36 -26.17 16.89
CA ILE A 95 -6.94 -25.83 17.04
C ILE A 95 -6.40 -25.21 15.76
N ALA A 96 -6.73 -25.78 14.60
CA ALA A 96 -6.31 -25.23 13.31
C ALA A 96 -6.89 -23.81 13.03
N GLU A 97 -8.15 -23.59 13.41
CA GLU A 97 -8.79 -22.28 13.34
C GLU A 97 -8.07 -21.27 14.26
N MET A 98 -7.79 -21.65 15.52
CA MET A 98 -7.03 -20.80 16.46
C MET A 98 -5.62 -20.48 15.95
N GLU A 99 -4.89 -21.45 15.40
CA GLU A 99 -3.58 -21.23 14.75
C GLU A 99 -3.70 -20.21 13.61
N ALA A 100 -4.72 -20.35 12.78
CA ALA A 100 -4.98 -19.43 11.66
C ALA A 100 -5.24 -17.99 12.17
N GLN A 101 -6.01 -17.83 13.25
CA GLN A 101 -6.27 -16.52 13.86
C GLN A 101 -5.01 -15.91 14.51
N VAL A 102 -4.21 -16.70 15.23
CA VAL A 102 -2.93 -16.24 15.80
C VAL A 102 -1.97 -15.78 14.69
N LYS A 103 -1.84 -16.58 13.62
CA LYS A 103 -1.04 -16.22 12.43
C LYS A 103 -1.54 -14.92 11.80
N ARG A 104 -2.86 -14.75 11.68
CA ARG A 104 -3.47 -13.54 11.17
C ARG A 104 -3.16 -12.32 12.03
N CYS A 105 -3.29 -12.43 13.36
CA CYS A 105 -2.92 -11.37 14.30
C CYS A 105 -1.46 -10.96 14.12
N LYS A 106 -0.55 -11.95 14.03
CA LYS A 106 0.88 -11.71 13.79
C LYS A 106 1.11 -10.95 12.48
N THR A 107 0.44 -11.33 11.40
CA THR A 107 0.53 -10.64 10.11
C THR A 107 0.04 -9.20 10.19
N ILE A 108 -1.08 -8.94 10.87
CA ILE A 108 -1.62 -7.58 11.04
C ILE A 108 -0.63 -6.71 11.84
N VAL A 109 -0.12 -7.22 12.96
CA VAL A 109 0.83 -6.50 13.80
C VAL A 109 2.12 -6.21 13.04
N SER A 110 2.68 -7.21 12.33
CA SER A 110 3.84 -7.02 11.45
C SER A 110 3.57 -5.99 10.36
N GLY A 111 2.41 -6.03 9.72
CA GLY A 111 2.01 -5.06 8.69
C GLY A 111 1.93 -3.63 9.22
N ILE A 112 1.45 -3.44 10.46
CA ILE A 112 1.42 -2.12 11.11
C ILE A 112 2.85 -1.62 11.38
N LEU A 113 3.76 -2.49 11.85
CA LEU A 113 5.18 -2.19 12.06
C LEU A 113 5.88 -1.77 10.77
N LEU A 114 5.64 -2.52 9.69
CA LEU A 114 6.23 -2.27 8.38
C LEU A 114 5.77 -0.92 7.80
N SER A 115 4.50 -0.55 8.00
CA SER A 115 3.99 0.77 7.59
C SER A 115 4.59 1.91 8.41
N ALA A 116 5.15 1.61 9.57
CA ALA A 116 5.81 2.54 10.48
C ALA A 116 7.32 2.73 10.21
N GLY A 117 7.90 1.96 9.31
CA GLY A 117 9.29 2.16 8.85
C GLY A 117 10.38 1.58 9.76
N GLU A 118 10.05 0.75 10.77
CA GLU A 118 11.03 0.32 11.77
C GLU A 118 11.85 -0.94 11.43
N THR A 119 11.57 -1.65 10.33
CA THR A 119 12.24 -2.92 10.01
C THR A 119 13.28 -2.79 8.88
N ARG A 120 14.10 -1.77 8.92
CA ARG A 120 15.27 -1.70 8.03
C ARG A 120 16.53 -2.16 8.78
N GLY A 121 16.84 -3.43 8.75
CA GLY A 121 18.20 -3.77 9.19
C GLY A 121 18.55 -5.21 9.51
N GLU A 122 17.65 -6.06 9.97
CA GLU A 122 18.09 -7.34 10.53
C GLU A 122 17.98 -8.58 9.59
N LEU A 123 17.28 -8.48 8.46
CA LEU A 123 17.08 -9.61 7.53
C LEU A 123 17.15 -9.21 6.04
N SER A 124 17.93 -8.20 5.68
CA SER A 124 18.13 -7.87 4.28
C SER A 124 19.21 -8.78 3.67
N SER A 125 18.87 -9.53 2.62
CA SER A 125 19.83 -10.34 1.86
C SER A 125 20.11 -9.69 0.50
N GLN A 126 21.38 -9.72 0.08
CA GLN A 126 21.72 -9.35 -1.28
C GLN A 126 21.25 -10.47 -2.23
N THR A 127 20.46 -10.08 -3.21
CA THR A 127 19.93 -10.98 -4.25
C THR A 127 19.80 -10.20 -5.56
N THR A 128 19.25 -10.83 -6.57
CA THR A 128 18.89 -10.15 -7.82
C THR A 128 17.37 -10.01 -7.91
N VAL A 129 16.89 -9.08 -8.72
CA VAL A 129 15.45 -8.82 -8.88
C VAL A 129 14.73 -10.09 -9.36
N ARG A 130 15.31 -10.80 -10.32
CA ARG A 130 14.77 -12.06 -10.84
C ARG A 130 14.69 -13.12 -9.76
N GLN A 131 15.80 -13.38 -9.06
CA GLN A 131 15.88 -14.41 -8.03
C GLN A 131 14.94 -14.12 -6.86
N PHE A 132 14.82 -12.86 -6.45
CA PHE A 132 13.87 -12.44 -5.43
C PHE A 132 12.43 -12.78 -5.82
N LEU A 133 12.00 -12.40 -7.04
CA LEU A 133 10.65 -12.66 -7.52
C LEU A 133 10.35 -14.16 -7.68
N ASP A 134 11.32 -14.94 -8.20
CA ASP A 134 11.16 -16.37 -8.38
C ASP A 134 11.00 -17.09 -7.02
N THR A 135 11.82 -16.72 -6.02
CA THR A 135 11.72 -17.26 -4.66
C THR A 135 10.38 -16.86 -4.02
N LEU A 136 10.02 -15.58 -4.09
CA LEU A 136 8.77 -15.05 -3.57
C LEU A 136 7.55 -15.78 -4.14
N VAL A 137 7.51 -15.98 -5.44
CA VAL A 137 6.41 -16.71 -6.11
C VAL A 137 6.39 -18.18 -5.70
N GLN A 138 7.55 -18.82 -5.58
CA GLN A 138 7.64 -20.20 -5.12
C GLN A 138 7.11 -20.34 -3.69
N ASP A 139 7.50 -19.46 -2.77
CA ASP A 139 7.06 -19.48 -1.38
C ASP A 139 5.56 -19.20 -1.24
N TRP A 140 5.05 -18.27 -2.03
CA TRP A 140 3.62 -17.98 -2.06
C TRP A 140 2.81 -19.20 -2.56
N ARG A 141 3.26 -19.88 -3.62
CA ARG A 141 2.59 -21.06 -4.18
C ARG A 141 2.61 -22.27 -3.25
N THR A 142 3.67 -22.46 -2.47
CA THR A 142 3.77 -23.60 -1.54
C THR A 142 2.83 -23.48 -0.36
N THR A 143 2.48 -22.26 0.02
CA THR A 143 1.67 -21.96 1.22
C THR A 143 0.20 -21.65 0.90
N ARG A 144 -0.14 -21.44 -0.38
CA ARG A 144 -1.46 -21.03 -0.83
C ARG A 144 -1.90 -21.79 -2.07
N SER A 145 -3.15 -22.26 -2.07
CA SER A 145 -3.74 -22.95 -3.22
C SER A 145 -4.52 -21.98 -4.10
N VAL A 146 -4.22 -22.03 -5.39
CA VAL A 146 -4.97 -21.40 -6.48
C VAL A 146 -5.04 -22.44 -7.59
N ASP A 147 -6.18 -22.58 -8.27
CA ASP A 147 -6.34 -23.61 -9.30
C ASP A 147 -5.39 -23.38 -10.48
N GLU A 148 -5.28 -22.13 -10.93
CA GLU A 148 -4.37 -21.71 -12.00
C GLU A 148 -3.64 -20.43 -11.59
N PHE A 149 -2.31 -20.52 -11.48
CA PHE A 149 -1.45 -19.36 -11.23
C PHE A 149 -0.47 -19.17 -12.41
N VAL A 150 -0.60 -18.01 -13.08
CA VAL A 150 0.26 -17.63 -14.21
C VAL A 150 1.35 -16.71 -13.71
N TYR A 151 2.61 -17.10 -13.88
CA TYR A 151 3.76 -16.27 -13.55
C TYR A 151 4.57 -15.97 -14.80
N ASP A 152 4.79 -14.68 -15.07
CA ASP A 152 5.53 -14.18 -16.23
C ASP A 152 6.59 -13.16 -15.78
N ASN A 153 7.84 -13.63 -15.68
CA ASN A 153 8.99 -12.82 -15.31
C ASN A 153 9.73 -12.35 -16.56
N ARG A 154 9.52 -11.08 -16.96
CA ARG A 154 10.13 -10.46 -18.13
C ARG A 154 11.34 -9.58 -17.81
N ILE A 155 12.02 -9.85 -16.71
CA ILE A 155 13.22 -9.10 -16.35
C ILE A 155 14.40 -9.65 -17.14
N GLU A 156 14.87 -8.87 -18.10
CA GLU A 156 16.04 -9.24 -18.94
C GLU A 156 17.35 -8.85 -18.27
N ASP A 157 17.41 -7.63 -17.70
CA ASP A 157 18.58 -7.11 -16.99
C ASP A 157 18.44 -7.33 -15.49
N ASP A 158 19.11 -8.39 -15.01
CA ASP A 158 19.00 -8.88 -13.63
C ASP A 158 19.94 -8.11 -12.69
N SER A 159 19.47 -7.00 -12.18
CA SER A 159 20.23 -6.13 -11.27
C SER A 159 20.28 -6.67 -9.85
N PRO A 160 21.38 -6.42 -9.13
CA PRO A 160 21.46 -6.62 -7.70
C PRO A 160 20.39 -5.77 -6.98
N MET A 161 19.73 -6.36 -6.01
CA MET A 161 18.82 -5.67 -5.11
C MET A 161 19.00 -6.16 -3.68
N VAL A 162 18.53 -5.35 -2.74
CA VAL A 162 18.42 -5.74 -1.34
C VAL A 162 17.00 -6.24 -1.12
N ALA A 163 16.85 -7.55 -0.93
CA ALA A 163 15.56 -8.14 -0.57
C ALA A 163 15.20 -7.75 0.86
N ASP A 164 14.03 -7.15 1.02
CA ASP A 164 13.46 -6.79 2.31
C ASP A 164 12.18 -7.61 2.52
N VAL A 165 12.01 -8.15 3.71
CA VAL A 165 10.78 -8.85 4.14
C VAL A 165 9.53 -7.98 3.92
N THR A 166 9.70 -6.67 3.99
CA THR A 166 8.66 -5.68 3.74
C THR A 166 8.14 -5.76 2.30
N LEU A 167 9.05 -5.87 1.34
CA LEU A 167 8.72 -5.98 -0.07
C LEU A 167 7.99 -7.30 -0.37
N GLU A 168 8.49 -8.39 0.21
CA GLU A 168 7.84 -9.71 0.10
C GLU A 168 6.40 -9.65 0.64
N GLN A 169 6.22 -9.12 1.84
CA GLN A 169 4.90 -9.01 2.47
C GLN A 169 3.95 -8.10 1.67
N MET A 170 4.46 -7.02 1.08
CA MET A 170 3.68 -6.14 0.21
C MET A 170 3.12 -6.91 -1.00
N VAL A 171 3.96 -7.67 -1.68
CA VAL A 171 3.53 -8.48 -2.84
C VAL A 171 2.57 -9.60 -2.41
N PHE A 172 2.84 -10.26 -1.28
CA PHE A 172 1.95 -11.28 -0.71
C PHE A 172 0.57 -10.72 -0.39
N ASN A 173 0.46 -9.52 0.18
CA ASN A 173 -0.82 -8.88 0.47
C ASN A 173 -1.63 -8.65 -0.81
N VAL A 174 -0.98 -8.26 -1.91
CA VAL A 174 -1.65 -8.05 -3.20
C VAL A 174 -2.09 -9.38 -3.81
N LEU A 175 -1.22 -10.39 -3.78
CA LEU A 175 -1.52 -11.73 -4.27
C LEU A 175 -2.65 -12.40 -3.47
N ASP A 176 -2.64 -12.27 -2.14
CA ASP A 176 -3.68 -12.80 -1.27
C ASP A 176 -5.04 -12.13 -1.53
N ASN A 177 -5.04 -10.81 -1.81
CA ASN A 177 -6.25 -10.10 -2.22
C ASN A 177 -6.79 -10.60 -3.56
N ALA A 178 -5.93 -10.83 -4.54
CA ALA A 178 -6.29 -11.37 -5.84
C ALA A 178 -6.85 -12.80 -5.72
N ARG A 179 -6.20 -13.68 -4.94
CA ARG A 179 -6.67 -15.04 -4.67
C ARG A 179 -8.05 -15.04 -3.96
N ASP A 180 -8.22 -14.18 -2.97
CA ASP A 180 -9.50 -14.08 -2.25
C ASP A 180 -10.65 -13.62 -3.15
N ALA A 181 -10.36 -12.80 -4.17
CA ALA A 181 -11.33 -12.35 -5.15
C ALA A 181 -11.55 -13.40 -6.26
N SER A 182 -10.52 -14.15 -6.62
CA SER A 182 -10.50 -15.12 -7.72
C SER A 182 -9.69 -16.36 -7.35
N PRO A 183 -10.26 -17.33 -6.60
CA PRO A 183 -9.58 -18.55 -6.20
C PRO A 183 -9.15 -19.43 -7.36
N HIS A 184 -9.82 -19.29 -8.52
CA HIS A 184 -9.59 -20.13 -9.69
C HIS A 184 -8.50 -19.61 -10.62
N TRP A 185 -8.19 -18.30 -10.59
CA TRP A 185 -7.18 -17.75 -11.50
C TRP A 185 -6.55 -16.47 -10.97
N VAL A 186 -5.24 -16.43 -10.89
CA VAL A 186 -4.43 -15.26 -10.55
C VAL A 186 -3.20 -15.22 -11.46
N SER A 187 -2.78 -14.05 -11.88
CA SER A 187 -1.51 -13.87 -12.57
C SER A 187 -0.62 -12.82 -11.91
N LEU A 188 0.69 -13.07 -11.96
CA LEU A 188 1.72 -12.09 -11.63
C LEU A 188 2.64 -11.94 -12.82
N GLN A 189 2.77 -10.70 -13.31
CA GLN A 189 3.71 -10.31 -14.33
C GLN A 189 4.70 -9.32 -13.74
N ALA A 190 6.00 -9.54 -13.98
CA ALA A 190 7.06 -8.64 -13.56
C ALA A 190 7.86 -8.17 -14.78
N GLN A 191 8.11 -6.88 -14.86
CA GLN A 191 8.94 -6.28 -15.89
C GLN A 191 9.76 -5.14 -15.30
N ARG A 192 10.87 -4.83 -15.93
CA ARG A 192 11.71 -3.69 -15.60
C ARG A 192 11.66 -2.67 -16.73
N ASP A 193 11.30 -1.44 -16.38
CA ASP A 193 11.30 -0.30 -17.30
C ASP A 193 12.35 0.71 -16.80
N ALA A 194 13.50 0.79 -17.48
CA ALA A 194 14.63 1.64 -17.12
C ALA A 194 15.03 1.49 -15.63
N ASP A 195 14.65 2.44 -14.78
CA ASP A 195 15.00 2.48 -13.34
C ASP A 195 13.83 2.04 -12.44
N ALA A 196 12.78 1.42 -12.98
CA ALA A 196 11.61 1.02 -12.23
C ALA A 196 11.30 -0.47 -12.41
N LEU A 197 11.07 -1.15 -11.29
CA LEU A 197 10.47 -2.48 -11.26
C LEU A 197 8.95 -2.34 -11.23
N ARG A 198 8.27 -2.91 -12.21
CA ARG A 198 6.82 -2.99 -12.28
C ARG A 198 6.36 -4.42 -12.06
N ILE A 199 5.53 -4.62 -11.04
CA ILE A 199 4.88 -5.90 -10.73
C ILE A 199 3.38 -5.70 -10.92
N VAL A 200 2.76 -6.49 -11.78
CA VAL A 200 1.34 -6.43 -12.09
C VAL A 200 0.69 -7.72 -11.63
N VAL A 201 -0.25 -7.61 -10.70
CA VAL A 201 -1.08 -8.73 -10.25
C VAL A 201 -2.47 -8.56 -10.81
N THR A 202 -2.98 -9.62 -11.44
CA THR A 202 -4.29 -9.60 -12.11
C THR A 202 -5.14 -10.75 -11.61
N ASP A 203 -6.43 -10.52 -11.42
CA ASP A 203 -7.44 -11.53 -11.08
C ASP A 203 -8.62 -11.51 -12.05
N ARG A 204 -9.50 -12.53 -11.94
CA ARG A 204 -10.77 -12.64 -12.68
C ARG A 204 -11.98 -12.59 -11.74
N GLY A 205 -11.82 -11.93 -10.60
CA GLY A 205 -12.90 -11.74 -9.62
C GLY A 205 -13.91 -10.66 -10.02
N PRO A 206 -14.72 -10.19 -9.07
CA PRO A 206 -15.74 -9.16 -9.32
C PRO A 206 -15.15 -7.76 -9.52
N GLY A 207 -13.84 -7.57 -9.29
CA GLY A 207 -13.20 -6.26 -9.26
C GLY A 207 -13.44 -5.50 -7.95
N PHE A 208 -13.01 -4.26 -7.91
CA PHE A 208 -13.21 -3.35 -6.78
C PHE A 208 -14.52 -2.57 -6.93
N ALA A 209 -15.24 -2.37 -5.85
CA ALA A 209 -16.38 -1.45 -5.84
C ALA A 209 -15.89 0.00 -6.12
N PRO A 210 -16.68 0.85 -6.81
CA PRO A 210 -16.28 2.23 -7.13
C PRO A 210 -15.89 3.03 -5.89
N GLU A 211 -16.57 2.82 -4.77
CA GLU A 211 -16.32 3.47 -3.49
C GLU A 211 -14.94 3.09 -2.93
N VAL A 212 -14.51 1.85 -3.12
CA VAL A 212 -13.18 1.38 -2.69
C VAL A 212 -12.09 2.01 -3.57
N LEU A 213 -12.31 2.07 -4.88
CA LEU A 213 -11.35 2.69 -5.81
C LEU A 213 -11.17 4.19 -5.55
N SER A 214 -12.25 4.90 -5.21
CA SER A 214 -12.19 6.35 -4.92
C SER A 214 -11.48 6.67 -3.60
N HIS A 215 -11.36 5.70 -2.69
CA HIS A 215 -10.73 5.84 -1.38
C HIS A 215 -9.53 4.89 -1.20
N LEU A 216 -8.91 4.48 -2.30
CA LEU A 216 -7.67 3.69 -2.27
C LEU A 216 -6.61 4.40 -1.41
N GLY A 217 -6.01 3.66 -0.48
CA GLY A 217 -5.04 4.23 0.45
C GLY A 217 -5.61 4.76 1.76
N THR A 218 -6.92 4.64 1.99
CA THR A 218 -7.51 4.84 3.32
C THR A 218 -7.70 3.50 4.03
N PRO A 219 -7.40 3.41 5.34
CA PRO A 219 -7.54 2.15 6.08
C PRO A 219 -9.01 1.73 6.22
N TYR A 220 -9.25 0.42 6.36
CA TYR A 220 -10.57 -0.18 6.63
C TYR A 220 -11.61 -0.05 5.50
N GLN A 221 -11.22 0.28 4.29
CA GLN A 221 -12.10 0.27 3.12
C GLN A 221 -12.14 -1.14 2.53
N SER A 222 -13.19 -1.89 2.83
CA SER A 222 -13.40 -3.24 2.31
C SER A 222 -14.89 -3.57 2.18
N THR A 223 -15.26 -4.14 1.06
CA THR A 223 -16.62 -4.68 0.83
C THR A 223 -16.79 -6.09 1.38
N LYS A 224 -15.72 -6.75 1.87
CA LYS A 224 -15.74 -8.17 2.27
C LYS A 224 -16.42 -8.45 3.61
N GLY A 225 -16.90 -7.45 4.36
CA GLY A 225 -17.62 -7.63 5.64
C GLY A 225 -16.88 -8.41 6.73
N ARG A 226 -15.60 -8.74 6.54
CA ARG A 226 -14.77 -9.47 7.49
C ARG A 226 -14.00 -8.52 8.38
N PRO A 227 -13.90 -8.77 9.70
CA PRO A 227 -13.02 -7.99 10.59
C PRO A 227 -11.59 -7.98 10.06
N GLY A 228 -10.99 -6.78 9.89
CA GLY A 228 -9.64 -6.61 9.34
C GLY A 228 -9.56 -6.58 7.81
N GLY A 229 -10.68 -6.59 7.08
CA GLY A 229 -10.70 -6.34 5.64
C GLY A 229 -10.27 -4.91 5.30
N GLY A 230 -9.59 -4.71 4.16
CA GLY A 230 -9.17 -3.39 3.68
C GLY A 230 -7.84 -2.86 4.22
N LEU A 231 -7.14 -3.61 5.09
CA LEU A 231 -5.81 -3.21 5.58
C LEU A 231 -4.69 -3.62 4.60
N GLY A 232 -4.81 -4.76 3.91
CA GLY A 232 -3.74 -5.30 3.07
C GLY A 232 -3.28 -4.33 1.98
N LEU A 233 -4.20 -3.79 1.19
CA LEU A 233 -3.86 -2.86 0.11
C LEU A 233 -3.39 -1.50 0.65
N PHE A 234 -3.98 -1.01 1.75
CA PHE A 234 -3.52 0.17 2.45
C PHE A 234 -2.06 0.03 2.92
N LEU A 235 -1.71 -1.10 3.55
CA LEU A 235 -0.34 -1.40 3.98
C LEU A 235 0.61 -1.48 2.77
N SER A 236 0.20 -2.14 1.69
CA SER A 236 1.00 -2.22 0.46
C SER A 236 1.28 -0.84 -0.14
N MET A 237 0.30 0.07 -0.13
CA MET A 237 0.49 1.44 -0.61
C MET A 237 1.47 2.25 0.25
N ASN A 238 1.41 2.08 1.58
CA ASN A 238 2.34 2.76 2.49
C ASN A 238 3.77 2.23 2.34
N VAL A 239 3.93 0.92 2.25
CA VAL A 239 5.23 0.28 1.98
C VAL A 239 5.81 0.77 0.65
N ALA A 240 5.03 0.76 -0.42
CA ALA A 240 5.49 1.24 -1.72
C ALA A 240 5.98 2.70 -1.65
N ARG A 241 5.23 3.59 -0.98
CA ARG A 241 5.66 5.00 -0.78
C ARG A 241 6.97 5.10 -0.02
N THR A 242 7.16 4.30 1.02
CA THR A 242 8.41 4.28 1.82
C THR A 242 9.60 3.81 0.99
N LEU A 243 9.37 2.93 0.01
CA LEU A 243 10.35 2.44 -0.94
C LEU A 243 10.51 3.36 -2.18
N GLY A 244 9.90 4.55 -2.18
CA GLY A 244 9.97 5.50 -3.29
C GLY A 244 9.14 5.11 -4.52
N GLY A 245 8.17 4.21 -4.33
CA GLY A 245 7.29 3.71 -5.39
C GLY A 245 5.82 4.05 -5.20
N SER A 246 4.96 3.35 -5.93
CA SER A 246 3.50 3.49 -5.88
C SER A 246 2.78 2.16 -6.06
N VAL A 247 1.54 2.10 -5.57
CA VAL A 247 0.59 1.02 -5.87
C VAL A 247 -0.67 1.62 -6.46
N GLU A 248 -1.07 1.13 -7.61
CA GLU A 248 -2.27 1.53 -8.32
C GLU A 248 -3.19 0.32 -8.49
N ALA A 249 -4.50 0.53 -8.41
CA ALA A 249 -5.47 -0.52 -8.65
C ALA A 249 -6.55 -0.03 -9.63
N ARG A 250 -6.98 -0.91 -10.52
CA ARG A 250 -8.06 -0.64 -11.49
C ARG A 250 -8.88 -1.89 -11.77
N ASN A 251 -10.12 -1.69 -12.16
CA ASN A 251 -10.93 -2.77 -12.74
C ASN A 251 -10.57 -2.97 -14.20
N ARG A 252 -10.56 -4.23 -14.63
CA ARG A 252 -10.32 -4.61 -16.01
C ARG A 252 -11.61 -4.53 -16.84
N PRO A 253 -11.51 -4.14 -18.13
CA PRO A 253 -12.68 -4.15 -19.02
C PRO A 253 -13.33 -5.53 -19.15
N ASP A 254 -12.53 -6.59 -19.13
CA ASP A 254 -12.95 -7.98 -19.29
C ASP A 254 -13.37 -8.65 -17.98
N GLY A 255 -13.50 -7.88 -16.90
CA GLY A 255 -13.78 -8.37 -15.56
C GLY A 255 -12.53 -8.64 -14.73
N GLY A 256 -12.68 -8.61 -13.40
CA GLY A 256 -11.58 -8.73 -12.44
C GLY A 256 -10.88 -7.41 -12.16
N ALA A 257 -9.82 -7.49 -11.40
CA ALA A 257 -8.98 -6.35 -11.04
C ALA A 257 -7.54 -6.52 -11.50
N GLU A 258 -6.86 -5.40 -11.56
CA GLU A 258 -5.43 -5.31 -11.80
C GLU A 258 -4.82 -4.37 -10.75
N VAL A 259 -3.80 -4.84 -10.06
CA VAL A 259 -3.01 -4.05 -9.11
C VAL A 259 -1.58 -3.97 -9.63
N THR A 260 -1.10 -2.76 -9.83
CA THR A 260 0.26 -2.46 -10.30
C THR A 260 1.08 -1.88 -9.16
N ILE A 261 2.19 -2.52 -8.84
CA ILE A 261 3.22 -2.04 -7.92
C ILE A 261 4.36 -1.51 -8.79
N THR A 262 4.78 -0.28 -8.56
CA THR A 262 5.94 0.34 -9.22
C THR A 262 6.95 0.75 -8.16
N LEU A 263 8.20 0.31 -8.28
CA LEU A 263 9.30 0.60 -7.35
C LEU A 263 10.47 1.18 -8.11
N SER A 264 11.12 2.22 -7.58
CA SER A 264 12.40 2.71 -8.09
C SER A 264 13.52 1.77 -7.60
N LEU A 265 14.37 1.31 -8.52
CA LEU A 265 15.51 0.43 -8.24
C LEU A 265 16.82 1.22 -8.17
#